data_9c911186ed507b623676074884b5f354
#
_entry.id   9c911186ed507b623676074884b5f354
#
_cell.length_a   1.000
_cell.length_b   1.000
_cell.length_c   1.000
_cell.angle_alpha   90.00
_cell.angle_beta   90.00
_cell.angle_gamma   90.00
#
_symmetry.space_group_name_H-M   'P 1'
#
loop_
_entity.id
_entity.type
_entity.pdbx_description
1 polymer ?
#
loop_
_entity_poly.entity_id
_entity_poly.type
_entity_poly.pdbx_seq_one_letter_code
_entity_poly.pdbx_strand_id
1 'polypeptide(L)'
;MVAGQTLDLDMTGKPGDLAMLEAIQVRKTGALIEAALASGAIIANADTTELAAIRRYAQSFGRLFQITDDLLDVTGTDEAMGKTLGKDAKEDKLTAVTLLGIDGAKKYAVDTAEEARLAISMFGERAADFNALIDSTLCRKK
;
A
#
# COMPACT_ATOMS: atom_id res chain seq x y z
N MET A 1 11.67 -5.54 3.85
CA MET A 1 11.99 -4.12 4.07
C MET A 1 13.34 -3.73 3.46
N VAL A 2 14.50 -4.20 3.92
CA VAL A 2 15.83 -3.81 3.37
C VAL A 2 15.92 -4.05 1.85
N ALA A 3 15.62 -5.24 1.36
CA ALA A 3 15.63 -5.54 -0.07
C ALA A 3 14.69 -4.64 -0.90
N GLY A 4 13.55 -4.22 -0.33
CA GLY A 4 12.64 -3.28 -0.99
C GLY A 4 13.22 -1.87 -1.07
N GLN A 5 13.90 -1.43 -0.03
CA GLN A 5 14.57 -0.13 -0.02
C GLN A 5 15.76 -0.10 -1.01
N THR A 6 16.53 -1.19 -1.09
CA THR A 6 17.61 -1.30 -2.08
C THR A 6 17.06 -1.23 -3.50
N LEU A 7 15.97 -1.98 -3.79
CA LEU A 7 15.35 -1.96 -5.11
C LEU A 7 14.78 -0.57 -5.45
N ASP A 8 14.16 0.13 -4.51
CA ASP A 8 13.65 1.49 -4.67
C ASP A 8 14.77 2.47 -5.06
N LEU A 9 15.91 2.40 -4.36
CA LEU A 9 17.10 3.20 -4.68
C LEU A 9 17.71 2.83 -6.03
N ASP A 10 17.81 1.54 -6.33
CA ASP A 10 18.36 1.05 -7.59
C ASP A 10 17.52 1.47 -8.81
N MET A 11 16.21 1.68 -8.61
CA MET A 11 15.28 2.12 -9.67
C MET A 11 15.14 3.63 -9.77
N THR A 12 15.73 4.40 -8.87
CA THR A 12 15.72 5.87 -8.93
C THR A 12 16.33 6.37 -10.24
N GLY A 13 15.62 7.23 -10.97
CA GLY A 13 16.05 7.76 -12.27
C GLY A 13 16.00 6.75 -13.41
N LYS A 14 15.44 5.56 -13.23
CA LYS A 14 15.32 4.53 -14.27
C LYS A 14 13.87 4.35 -14.70
N PRO A 15 13.62 4.02 -15.98
CA PRO A 15 12.29 3.65 -16.41
C PRO A 15 11.84 2.35 -15.72
N GLY A 16 10.57 2.30 -15.31
CA GLY A 16 9.95 1.14 -14.70
C GLY A 16 8.50 1.02 -15.14
N ASP A 17 7.90 -0.11 -14.83
CA ASP A 17 6.50 -0.41 -15.08
C ASP A 17 5.75 -0.69 -13.78
N LEU A 18 4.45 -0.97 -13.89
CA LEU A 18 3.60 -1.26 -12.74
C LEU A 18 4.07 -2.51 -11.98
N ALA A 19 4.55 -3.53 -12.68
CA ALA A 19 5.05 -4.75 -12.05
C ALA A 19 6.31 -4.48 -11.19
N MET A 20 7.20 -3.61 -11.66
CA MET A 20 8.37 -3.17 -10.90
C MET A 20 7.96 -2.35 -9.67
N LEU A 21 7.01 -1.41 -9.82
CA LEU A 21 6.47 -0.65 -8.71
C LEU A 21 5.87 -1.56 -7.64
N GLU A 22 5.03 -2.52 -8.04
CA GLU A 22 4.44 -3.50 -7.11
C GLU A 22 5.52 -4.33 -6.41
N ALA A 23 6.56 -4.74 -7.12
CA ALA A 23 7.68 -5.49 -6.54
C ALA A 23 8.43 -4.68 -5.47
N ILE A 24 8.59 -3.36 -5.65
CA ILE A 24 9.15 -2.44 -4.66
C ILE A 24 8.21 -2.34 -3.45
N GLN A 25 6.94 -2.04 -3.68
CA GLN A 25 5.93 -1.83 -2.65
C GLN A 25 5.76 -3.05 -1.74
N VAL A 26 5.68 -4.24 -2.33
CA VAL A 26 5.57 -5.51 -1.59
C VAL A 26 6.79 -5.72 -0.68
N ARG A 27 7.99 -5.50 -1.16
CA ARG A 27 9.22 -5.75 -0.40
C ARG A 27 9.54 -4.66 0.62
N LYS A 28 9.23 -3.40 0.28
CA LYS A 28 9.56 -2.24 1.13
C LYS A 28 8.60 -2.10 2.30
N THR A 29 7.30 -2.13 2.03
CA THR A 29 6.22 -1.86 3.00
C THR A 29 5.37 -3.09 3.26
N GLY A 30 4.96 -3.79 2.20
CA GLY A 30 4.03 -4.92 2.28
C GLY A 30 4.52 -6.06 3.15
N ALA A 31 5.81 -6.41 3.08
CA ALA A 31 6.37 -7.53 3.84
C ALA A 31 6.22 -7.38 5.36
N LEU A 32 6.37 -6.17 5.90
CA LEU A 32 6.21 -5.93 7.34
C LEU A 32 4.74 -5.96 7.76
N ILE A 33 3.85 -5.39 6.94
CA ILE A 33 2.42 -5.43 7.15
C ILE A 33 1.92 -6.88 7.11
N GLU A 34 2.35 -7.66 6.11
CA GLU A 34 1.99 -9.07 6.00
C GLU A 34 2.49 -9.88 7.22
N ALA A 35 3.73 -9.67 7.64
CA ALA A 35 4.29 -10.35 8.80
C ALA A 35 3.49 -10.04 10.08
N ALA A 36 3.13 -8.78 10.30
CA ALA A 36 2.36 -8.37 11.48
C ALA A 36 0.97 -9.02 11.50
N LEU A 37 0.21 -8.91 10.40
CA LEU A 37 -1.14 -9.44 10.29
C LEU A 37 -1.17 -10.98 10.33
N ALA A 38 -0.24 -11.64 9.61
CA ALA A 38 -0.12 -13.10 9.63
C ALA A 38 0.25 -13.61 11.01
N SER A 39 1.13 -12.93 11.75
CA SER A 39 1.48 -13.31 13.13
C SER A 39 0.26 -13.23 14.04
N GLY A 40 -0.54 -12.16 13.95
CA GLY A 40 -1.80 -12.04 14.69
C GLY A 40 -2.79 -13.18 14.38
N ALA A 41 -2.96 -13.50 13.11
CA ALA A 41 -3.82 -14.59 12.67
C ALA A 41 -3.35 -15.95 13.22
N ILE A 42 -2.04 -16.22 13.18
CA ILE A 42 -1.45 -17.46 13.74
C ILE A 42 -1.69 -17.55 15.25
N ILE A 43 -1.47 -16.46 15.98
CA ILE A 43 -1.71 -16.42 17.44
C ILE A 43 -3.21 -16.65 17.75
N ALA A 44 -4.09 -16.17 16.89
CA ALA A 44 -5.54 -16.39 16.99
C ALA A 44 -6.00 -17.80 16.53
N ASN A 45 -5.06 -18.70 16.20
CA ASN A 45 -5.30 -20.05 15.67
C ASN A 45 -6.13 -20.07 14.36
N ALA A 46 -5.90 -19.08 13.49
CA ALA A 46 -6.49 -19.06 12.15
C ALA A 46 -6.14 -20.34 11.36
N ASP A 47 -7.10 -20.90 10.68
CA ASP A 47 -6.86 -22.02 9.78
C ASP A 47 -6.10 -21.58 8.51
N THR A 48 -5.77 -22.53 7.65
CA THR A 48 -5.00 -22.27 6.42
C THR A 48 -5.73 -21.34 5.46
N THR A 49 -7.07 -21.40 5.41
CA THR A 49 -7.90 -20.57 4.53
C THR A 49 -7.99 -19.15 5.07
N GLU A 50 -8.23 -19.01 6.36
CA GLU A 50 -8.25 -17.72 7.07
C GLU A 50 -6.89 -17.03 6.98
N LEU A 51 -5.79 -17.77 7.22
CA LEU A 51 -4.43 -17.23 7.10
C LEU A 51 -4.13 -16.76 5.66
N ALA A 52 -4.56 -17.52 4.65
CA ALA A 52 -4.39 -17.12 3.25
C ALA A 52 -5.20 -15.87 2.91
N ALA A 53 -6.41 -15.70 3.47
CA ALA A 53 -7.23 -14.50 3.31
C ALA A 53 -6.55 -13.27 3.93
N ILE A 54 -6.05 -13.40 5.17
CA ILE A 54 -5.30 -12.32 5.86
C ILE A 54 -4.05 -11.93 5.09
N ARG A 55 -3.30 -12.87 4.53
CA ARG A 55 -2.12 -12.55 3.71
C ARG A 55 -2.48 -11.80 2.44
N ARG A 56 -3.53 -12.22 1.72
CA ARG A 56 -4.02 -11.47 0.55
C ARG A 56 -4.45 -10.05 0.90
N TYR A 57 -5.20 -9.91 2.00
CA TYR A 57 -5.55 -8.60 2.53
C TYR A 57 -4.31 -7.75 2.80
N ALA A 58 -3.33 -8.29 3.53
CA ALA A 58 -2.10 -7.59 3.88
C ALA A 58 -1.33 -7.09 2.66
N GLN A 59 -1.25 -7.88 1.60
CA GLN A 59 -0.61 -7.51 0.34
C GLN A 59 -1.33 -6.37 -0.35
N SER A 60 -2.66 -6.45 -0.51
CA SER A 60 -3.45 -5.37 -1.12
C SER A 60 -3.47 -4.12 -0.25
N PHE A 61 -3.61 -4.26 1.08
CA PHE A 61 -3.56 -3.13 2.00
C PHE A 61 -2.19 -2.44 2.01
N GLY A 62 -1.09 -3.19 1.95
CA GLY A 62 0.27 -2.64 1.85
C GLY A 62 0.48 -1.83 0.58
N ARG A 63 -0.04 -2.29 -0.57
CA ARG A 63 -0.05 -1.52 -1.82
C ARG A 63 -0.90 -0.26 -1.71
N LEU A 64 -2.12 -0.38 -1.19
CA LEU A 64 -3.02 0.75 -0.97
C LEU A 64 -2.35 1.84 -0.12
N PHE A 65 -1.71 1.43 0.97
CA PHE A 65 -1.00 2.35 1.85
C PHE A 65 0.08 3.14 1.10
N GLN A 66 0.87 2.47 0.25
CA GLN A 66 1.92 3.13 -0.52
C GLN A 66 1.35 4.03 -1.62
N ILE A 67 0.30 3.60 -2.34
CA ILE A 67 -0.35 4.42 -3.38
C ILE A 67 -0.92 5.72 -2.76
N THR A 68 -1.54 5.61 -1.59
CA THR A 68 -2.05 6.80 -0.89
C THR A 68 -0.95 7.70 -0.37
N ASP A 69 0.18 7.17 0.05
CA ASP A 69 1.36 7.95 0.45
C ASP A 69 1.95 8.71 -0.76
N ASP A 70 2.09 8.04 -1.91
CA ASP A 70 2.52 8.65 -3.17
C ASP A 70 1.57 9.79 -3.62
N LEU A 71 0.24 9.59 -3.46
CA LEU A 71 -0.76 10.62 -3.76
C LEU A 71 -0.64 11.82 -2.82
N LEU A 72 -0.43 11.57 -1.52
CA LEU A 72 -0.28 12.62 -0.52
C LEU A 72 0.98 13.46 -0.74
N ASP A 73 2.07 12.86 -1.21
CA ASP A 73 3.32 13.59 -1.52
C ASP A 73 3.09 14.68 -2.59
N VAL A 74 2.15 14.48 -3.52
CA VAL A 74 1.89 15.45 -4.61
C VAL A 74 0.63 16.30 -4.39
N THR A 75 -0.33 15.86 -3.57
CA THR A 75 -1.61 16.55 -3.37
C THR A 75 -1.79 17.15 -1.98
N GLY A 76 -0.92 16.83 -1.04
CA GLY A 76 -0.93 17.36 0.32
C GLY A 76 -0.61 18.87 0.36
N THR A 77 -0.66 19.45 1.55
CA THR A 77 -0.16 20.81 1.80
C THR A 77 1.07 20.78 2.71
N ASP A 78 2.06 21.65 2.46
CA ASP A 78 3.31 21.70 3.24
C ASP A 78 3.04 21.85 4.75
N GLU A 79 2.02 22.64 5.12
CA GLU A 79 1.61 22.84 6.51
C GLU A 79 1.04 21.57 7.17
N ALA A 80 0.35 20.72 6.39
CA ALA A 80 -0.28 19.52 6.91
C ALA A 80 0.71 18.36 7.08
N MET A 81 1.72 18.27 6.21
CA MET A 81 2.66 17.15 6.15
C MET A 81 3.94 17.36 6.98
N GLY A 82 4.29 18.62 7.31
CA GLY A 82 5.57 18.92 7.98
C GLY A 82 6.80 18.50 7.16
N LYS A 83 6.62 18.27 5.85
CA LYS A 83 7.65 17.82 4.89
C LYS A 83 7.52 18.64 3.61
N THR A 84 8.60 18.75 2.85
CA THR A 84 8.57 19.33 1.50
C THR A 84 7.83 18.38 0.57
N LEU A 85 6.73 18.85 -0.04
CA LEU A 85 5.95 18.10 -1.03
C LEU A 85 6.69 17.93 -2.35
N GLY A 86 6.29 16.90 -3.12
CA GLY A 86 6.87 16.61 -4.42
C GLY A 86 8.30 16.12 -4.33
N LYS A 87 8.69 15.54 -3.19
CA LYS A 87 10.04 15.02 -2.97
C LYS A 87 10.31 13.85 -3.90
N ASP A 88 9.36 12.94 -4.05
CA ASP A 88 9.52 11.76 -4.90
C ASP A 88 9.69 12.12 -6.39
N ALA A 89 8.97 13.15 -6.86
CA ALA A 89 9.16 13.66 -8.22
C ALA A 89 10.52 14.36 -8.42
N LYS A 90 11.04 15.04 -7.40
CA LYS A 90 12.37 15.65 -7.43
C LYS A 90 13.51 14.62 -7.35
N GLU A 91 13.23 13.47 -6.75
CA GLU A 91 14.18 12.35 -6.63
C GLU A 91 14.03 11.33 -7.76
N ASP A 92 13.22 11.62 -8.81
CA ASP A 92 12.94 10.71 -9.93
C ASP A 92 12.56 9.29 -9.51
N LYS A 93 11.76 9.17 -8.44
CA LYS A 93 11.29 7.88 -7.94
C LYS A 93 10.18 7.29 -8.78
N LEU A 94 10.17 5.96 -8.86
CA LEU A 94 9.08 5.20 -9.44
C LEU A 94 7.92 5.13 -8.44
N THR A 95 6.82 5.85 -8.70
CA THR A 95 5.63 5.92 -7.86
C THR A 95 4.37 5.64 -8.67
N ALA A 96 3.25 5.39 -7.98
CA ALA A 96 1.96 5.25 -8.66
C ALA A 96 1.59 6.52 -9.44
N VAL A 97 1.95 7.71 -8.91
CA VAL A 97 1.64 8.99 -9.57
C VAL A 97 2.53 9.24 -10.78
N THR A 98 3.84 8.89 -10.72
CA THR A 98 4.74 9.06 -11.87
C THR A 98 4.39 8.13 -13.03
N LEU A 99 3.85 6.94 -12.75
CA LEU A 99 3.43 5.97 -13.77
C LEU A 99 2.04 6.24 -14.36
N LEU A 100 1.06 6.57 -13.52
CA LEU A 100 -0.36 6.57 -13.89
C LEU A 100 -0.97 7.99 -13.92
N GLY A 101 -0.24 9.00 -13.48
CA GLY A 101 -0.79 10.32 -13.18
C GLY A 101 -1.68 10.30 -11.93
N ILE A 102 -2.09 11.48 -11.46
CA ILE A 102 -2.89 11.62 -10.22
C ILE A 102 -4.22 10.85 -10.32
N ASP A 103 -4.96 11.01 -11.43
CA ASP A 103 -6.27 10.37 -11.58
C ASP A 103 -6.16 8.85 -11.75
N GLY A 104 -5.15 8.38 -12.47
CA GLY A 104 -4.84 6.95 -12.58
C GLY A 104 -4.45 6.34 -11.24
N ALA A 105 -3.63 7.02 -10.45
CA ALA A 105 -3.24 6.57 -9.12
C ALA A 105 -4.43 6.54 -8.14
N LYS A 106 -5.35 7.52 -8.21
CA LYS A 106 -6.61 7.49 -7.43
C LYS A 106 -7.46 6.29 -7.77
N LYS A 107 -7.64 6.01 -9.07
CA LYS A 107 -8.38 4.84 -9.52
C LYS A 107 -7.72 3.56 -9.03
N TYR A 108 -6.41 3.45 -9.16
CA TYR A 108 -5.63 2.30 -8.71
C TYR A 108 -5.75 2.08 -7.19
N ALA A 109 -5.79 3.17 -6.39
CA ALA A 109 -6.06 3.08 -4.96
C ALA A 109 -7.43 2.49 -4.64
N VAL A 110 -8.49 2.93 -5.35
CA VAL A 110 -9.85 2.40 -5.17
C VAL A 110 -9.91 0.92 -5.58
N ASP A 111 -9.37 0.55 -6.73
CA ASP A 111 -9.36 -0.84 -7.22
C ASP A 111 -8.61 -1.74 -6.21
N THR A 112 -7.47 -1.29 -5.70
CA THR A 112 -6.67 -2.02 -4.69
C THR A 112 -7.41 -2.15 -3.34
N ALA A 113 -8.17 -1.13 -2.94
CA ALA A 113 -9.01 -1.19 -1.75
C ALA A 113 -10.11 -2.25 -1.87
N GLU A 114 -10.75 -2.36 -3.04
CA GLU A 114 -11.75 -3.39 -3.30
C GLU A 114 -11.14 -4.80 -3.29
N GLU A 115 -9.94 -4.99 -3.83
CA GLU A 115 -9.20 -6.26 -3.71
C GLU A 115 -8.97 -6.64 -2.25
N ALA A 116 -8.58 -5.66 -1.40
CA ALA A 116 -8.39 -5.90 0.02
C ALA A 116 -9.70 -6.31 0.72
N ARG A 117 -10.82 -5.65 0.41
CA ARG A 117 -12.15 -6.00 0.96
C ARG A 117 -12.56 -7.41 0.56
N LEU A 118 -12.39 -7.74 -0.72
CA LEU A 118 -12.73 -9.08 -1.23
C LEU A 118 -11.90 -10.17 -0.55
N ALA A 119 -10.63 -9.92 -0.27
CA ALA A 119 -9.76 -10.88 0.39
C ALA A 119 -10.27 -11.32 1.78
N ILE A 120 -10.93 -10.41 2.51
CA ILE A 120 -11.43 -10.65 3.88
C ILE A 120 -12.95 -10.82 3.96
N SER A 121 -13.65 -10.86 2.82
CA SER A 121 -15.12 -10.95 2.79
C SER A 121 -15.69 -12.16 3.53
N MET A 122 -14.92 -13.26 3.58
CA MET A 122 -15.29 -14.48 4.29
C MET A 122 -15.46 -14.29 5.81
N PHE A 123 -14.87 -13.25 6.39
CA PHE A 123 -14.96 -12.99 7.83
C PHE A 123 -16.25 -12.27 8.25
N GLY A 124 -17.05 -11.75 7.29
CA GLY A 124 -18.28 -11.03 7.58
C GLY A 124 -18.07 -9.85 8.53
N GLU A 125 -18.84 -9.79 9.62
CA GLU A 125 -18.75 -8.70 10.60
C GLU A 125 -17.40 -8.64 11.33
N ARG A 126 -16.67 -9.76 11.44
CA ARG A 126 -15.33 -9.79 12.02
C ARG A 126 -14.31 -8.98 11.21
N ALA A 127 -14.62 -8.65 9.96
CA ALA A 127 -13.78 -7.80 9.10
C ALA A 127 -14.00 -6.29 9.31
N ALA A 128 -14.86 -5.86 10.23
CA ALA A 128 -15.23 -4.45 10.39
C ALA A 128 -14.01 -3.54 10.60
N ASP A 129 -13.09 -3.91 11.50
CA ASP A 129 -11.89 -3.10 11.79
C ASP A 129 -10.92 -3.05 10.59
N PHE A 130 -10.79 -4.15 9.84
CA PHE A 130 -9.99 -4.18 8.62
C PHE A 130 -10.57 -3.28 7.53
N ASN A 131 -11.90 -3.27 7.37
CA ASN A 131 -12.58 -2.36 6.45
C ASN A 131 -12.42 -0.90 6.89
N ALA A 132 -12.50 -0.61 8.18
CA ALA A 132 -12.28 0.73 8.72
C ALA A 132 -10.83 1.22 8.46
N LEU A 133 -9.83 0.34 8.50
CA LEU A 133 -8.45 0.66 8.12
C LEU A 133 -8.34 1.03 6.63
N ILE A 134 -9.02 0.30 5.74
CA ILE A 134 -9.08 0.63 4.30
C ILE A 134 -9.67 2.03 4.12
N ASP A 135 -10.84 2.29 4.73
CA ASP A 135 -11.53 3.58 4.62
C ASP A 135 -10.67 4.74 5.14
N SER A 136 -10.06 4.54 6.31
CA SER A 136 -9.16 5.52 6.90
C SER A 136 -7.97 5.81 5.99
N THR A 137 -7.41 4.78 5.33
CA THR A 137 -6.28 4.94 4.41
C THR A 137 -6.68 5.70 3.15
N LEU A 138 -7.84 5.37 2.54
CA LEU A 138 -8.37 6.09 1.37
C LEU A 138 -8.73 7.54 1.67
N CYS A 139 -9.24 7.82 2.87
CA CYS A 139 -9.65 9.17 3.30
C CYS A 139 -8.51 9.97 3.93
N ARG A 140 -7.30 9.41 4.01
CA ARG A 140 -6.15 10.03 4.65
C ARG A 140 -5.81 11.36 3.98
N LYS A 141 -5.74 12.42 4.77
CA LYS A 141 -5.40 13.79 4.34
C LYS A 141 -4.05 14.27 4.91
N LYS A 142 -3.41 13.43 5.71
CA LYS A 142 -2.11 13.70 6.36
C LYS A 142 -1.28 12.44 6.45
#